data_c129c85a10ba39dd9dcae8ca9320a6cc
#
_entry.id   c129c85a10ba39dd9dcae8ca9320a6cc
#
_cell.length_a   1.000
_cell.length_b   1.000
_cell.length_c   1.000
_cell.angle_alpha   90.00
_cell.angle_beta   90.00
_cell.angle_gamma   90.00
#
_symmetry.space_group_name_H-M   'P 1'
#
loop_
_entity.id
_entity.type
_entity.pdbx_description
1 polymer ?
#
loop_
_entity_poly.entity_id
_entity_poly.type
_entity_poly.pdbx_seq_one_letter_code
_entity_poly.pdbx_strand_id
1 'polypeptide(L)'
;SVSATYTGANAETVQKSVVVPLEEALNGVENMMYMTSSSTNNGSARITIYFRQGTDPDMATVNVQNRIATAQGLLPAEVTRSGITVRKRQTSNIKALALYSPDNTFDESFLNNYLKINIEPRLSRIAGVGEVNVMGADYSLRIWLDPAKMAKYGLVPSDITTVLDEQNLEAPTGTLGAESKNTFQYVLKYRGRYEEEKDYGNLVIRSQAGGEVLRLKDVARIELGASSYTYIGEVNGHPGSNCMIAQTSGSNANEIIKEIDKVTAE
;
A
#
# COMPACT_ATOMS: atom_id res chain seq x y z
N SER A 1 -5.23 -15.32 -2.29
CA SER A 1 -6.09 -14.18 -1.95
C SER A 1 -5.99 -13.11 -3.03
N VAL A 2 -7.14 -12.61 -3.49
CA VAL A 2 -7.29 -11.50 -4.43
C VAL A 2 -7.81 -10.30 -3.66
N SER A 3 -7.22 -9.13 -3.85
CA SER A 3 -7.63 -7.89 -3.21
C SER A 3 -7.76 -6.78 -4.23
N ALA A 4 -8.82 -6.00 -4.14
CA ALA A 4 -9.08 -4.84 -4.97
C ALA A 4 -9.67 -3.70 -4.12
N THR A 5 -9.50 -2.46 -4.56
CA THR A 5 -10.05 -1.29 -3.86
C THR A 5 -10.85 -0.43 -4.84
N TYR A 6 -12.08 -0.13 -4.49
CA TYR A 6 -12.94 0.81 -5.19
C TYR A 6 -13.18 2.02 -4.28
N THR A 7 -12.31 2.99 -4.39
CA THR A 7 -12.30 4.17 -3.51
C THR A 7 -13.63 4.93 -3.57
N GLY A 8 -14.21 5.21 -2.40
CA GLY A 8 -15.48 5.95 -2.28
C GLY A 8 -16.74 5.11 -2.46
N ALA A 9 -16.63 3.81 -2.79
CA ALA A 9 -17.77 2.93 -2.91
C ALA A 9 -18.14 2.30 -1.56
N ASN A 10 -19.43 2.08 -1.33
CA ASN A 10 -19.93 1.29 -0.19
C ASN A 10 -19.84 -0.22 -0.48
N ALA A 11 -20.05 -1.05 0.55
CA ALA A 11 -19.92 -2.50 0.45
C ALA A 11 -20.82 -3.13 -0.63
N GLU A 12 -22.05 -2.64 -0.80
CA GLU A 12 -22.99 -3.17 -1.80
C GLU A 12 -22.52 -2.85 -3.23
N THR A 13 -22.05 -1.63 -3.47
CA THR A 13 -21.49 -1.24 -4.77
C THR A 13 -20.22 -2.03 -5.09
N VAL A 14 -19.32 -2.21 -4.10
CA VAL A 14 -18.12 -3.05 -4.25
C VAL A 14 -18.50 -4.48 -4.59
N GLN A 15 -19.51 -5.04 -3.89
CA GLN A 15 -19.96 -6.39 -4.17
C GLN A 15 -20.44 -6.54 -5.61
N LYS A 16 -21.36 -5.66 -6.06
CA LYS A 16 -21.98 -5.77 -7.39
C LYS A 16 -20.99 -5.49 -8.53
N SER A 17 -20.14 -4.47 -8.36
CA SER A 17 -19.29 -3.96 -9.46
C SER A 17 -17.88 -4.55 -9.49
N VAL A 18 -17.41 -5.18 -8.40
CA VAL A 18 -16.05 -5.70 -8.29
C VAL A 18 -16.05 -7.18 -7.94
N VAL A 19 -16.74 -7.56 -6.84
CA VAL A 19 -16.68 -8.93 -6.32
C VAL A 19 -17.35 -9.89 -7.30
N VAL A 20 -18.59 -9.62 -7.71
CA VAL A 20 -19.35 -10.53 -8.59
C VAL A 20 -18.63 -10.78 -9.92
N PRO A 21 -18.17 -9.78 -10.70
CA PRO A 21 -17.42 -10.03 -11.93
C PRO A 21 -16.14 -10.82 -11.72
N LEU A 22 -15.44 -10.59 -10.61
CA LEU A 22 -14.24 -11.34 -10.27
C LEU A 22 -14.56 -12.79 -9.88
N GLU A 23 -15.61 -13.03 -9.09
CA GLU A 23 -16.05 -14.39 -8.75
C GLU A 23 -16.46 -15.19 -9.99
N GLU A 24 -17.20 -14.58 -10.90
CA GLU A 24 -17.58 -15.21 -12.16
C GLU A 24 -16.34 -15.60 -13.00
N ALA A 25 -15.37 -14.72 -13.09
CA ALA A 25 -14.13 -15.01 -13.81
C ALA A 25 -13.28 -16.09 -13.13
N LEU A 26 -13.22 -16.07 -11.80
CA LEU A 26 -12.45 -17.01 -10.99
C LEU A 26 -13.12 -18.37 -10.87
N ASN A 27 -14.43 -18.44 -11.13
CA ASN A 27 -15.15 -19.72 -11.09
C ASN A 27 -14.55 -20.70 -12.10
N GLY A 28 -14.24 -21.91 -11.64
CA GLY A 28 -13.64 -22.94 -12.46
C GLY A 28 -12.11 -22.81 -12.65
N VAL A 29 -11.42 -22.07 -11.80
CA VAL A 29 -9.95 -22.15 -11.69
C VAL A 29 -9.56 -23.58 -11.31
N GLU A 30 -8.55 -24.13 -11.98
CA GLU A 30 -8.10 -25.49 -11.77
C GLU A 30 -7.75 -25.79 -10.31
N ASN A 31 -8.18 -26.96 -9.82
CA ASN A 31 -8.00 -27.41 -8.44
C ASN A 31 -8.64 -26.54 -7.34
N MET A 32 -9.46 -25.56 -7.70
CA MET A 32 -10.23 -24.79 -6.72
C MET A 32 -11.28 -25.70 -6.04
N MET A 33 -11.37 -25.58 -4.72
CA MET A 33 -12.44 -26.23 -3.94
C MET A 33 -13.63 -25.28 -3.77
N TYR A 34 -13.36 -24.10 -3.25
CA TYR A 34 -14.35 -23.04 -3.03
C TYR A 34 -13.65 -21.69 -2.89
N MET A 35 -14.41 -20.64 -2.92
CA MET A 35 -13.94 -19.29 -2.62
C MET A 35 -14.88 -18.60 -1.64
N THR A 36 -14.35 -17.64 -0.90
CA THR A 36 -15.09 -16.78 -0.01
C THR A 36 -14.76 -15.32 -0.33
N SER A 37 -15.75 -14.47 -0.29
CA SER A 37 -15.58 -13.06 -0.62
C SER A 37 -16.10 -12.16 0.49
N SER A 38 -15.48 -11.00 0.63
CA SER A 38 -15.90 -9.96 1.53
C SER A 38 -15.74 -8.59 0.88
N SER A 39 -16.70 -7.71 1.15
CA SER A 39 -16.67 -6.31 0.76
C SER A 39 -16.92 -5.43 1.98
N THR A 40 -16.33 -4.24 1.99
CA THR A 40 -16.40 -3.32 3.13
C THR A 40 -16.83 -1.93 2.68
N ASN A 41 -17.38 -1.13 3.60
CA ASN A 41 -17.86 0.23 3.31
C ASN A 41 -16.72 1.24 3.04
N ASN A 42 -15.47 0.85 3.22
CA ASN A 42 -14.31 1.66 2.81
C ASN A 42 -13.84 1.36 1.38
N GLY A 43 -14.65 0.64 0.61
CA GLY A 43 -14.35 0.33 -0.79
C GLY A 43 -13.45 -0.90 -1.00
N SER A 44 -13.09 -1.66 0.04
CA SER A 44 -12.21 -2.81 -0.10
C SER A 44 -12.98 -4.09 -0.47
N ALA A 45 -12.46 -4.83 -1.44
CA ALA A 45 -12.90 -6.17 -1.84
C ALA A 45 -11.79 -7.18 -1.58
N ARG A 46 -12.14 -8.34 -1.05
CA ARG A 46 -11.24 -9.46 -0.86
C ARG A 46 -11.92 -10.77 -1.24
N ILE A 47 -11.25 -11.57 -2.08
CA ILE A 47 -11.69 -12.92 -2.46
C ILE A 47 -10.58 -13.89 -2.04
N THR A 48 -10.90 -14.87 -1.23
CA THR A 48 -9.99 -15.92 -0.81
C THR A 48 -10.38 -17.22 -1.50
N ILE A 49 -9.46 -17.79 -2.26
CA ILE A 49 -9.65 -19.02 -3.03
C ILE A 49 -8.92 -20.14 -2.31
N TYR A 50 -9.62 -21.23 -2.09
CA TYR A 50 -9.09 -22.42 -1.43
C TYR A 50 -8.88 -23.52 -2.45
N PHE A 51 -7.67 -24.07 -2.49
CA PHE A 51 -7.25 -25.10 -3.41
C PHE A 51 -7.14 -26.47 -2.74
N ARG A 52 -7.21 -27.51 -3.51
CA ARG A 52 -6.98 -28.88 -3.04
C ARG A 52 -5.56 -29.03 -2.52
N GLN A 53 -5.39 -29.90 -1.53
CA GLN A 53 -4.06 -30.23 -1.02
C GLN A 53 -3.18 -30.82 -2.13
N GLY A 54 -1.91 -30.39 -2.19
CA GLY A 54 -0.98 -30.78 -3.24
C GLY A 54 -1.00 -29.90 -4.49
N THR A 55 -1.88 -28.88 -4.54
CA THR A 55 -1.85 -27.89 -5.63
C THR A 55 -0.59 -27.02 -5.48
N ASP A 56 0.13 -26.81 -6.57
CA ASP A 56 1.27 -25.88 -6.62
C ASP A 56 0.76 -24.43 -6.43
N PRO A 57 1.20 -23.72 -5.36
CA PRO A 57 0.73 -22.36 -5.08
C PRO A 57 1.16 -21.34 -6.15
N ASP A 58 2.28 -21.58 -6.85
CA ASP A 58 2.78 -20.67 -7.87
C ASP A 58 1.93 -20.78 -9.13
N MET A 59 1.67 -22.01 -9.59
CA MET A 59 0.78 -22.25 -10.71
C MET A 59 -0.65 -21.81 -10.42
N ALA A 60 -1.15 -22.03 -9.22
CA ALA A 60 -2.47 -21.54 -8.80
C ALA A 60 -2.54 -20.02 -8.87
N THR A 61 -1.48 -19.30 -8.45
CA THR A 61 -1.42 -17.84 -8.53
C THR A 61 -1.44 -17.36 -9.99
N VAL A 62 -0.68 -17.98 -10.87
CA VAL A 62 -0.67 -17.66 -12.32
C VAL A 62 -2.06 -17.89 -12.93
N ASN A 63 -2.70 -19.01 -12.63
CA ASN A 63 -4.04 -19.32 -13.12
C ASN A 63 -5.08 -18.30 -12.65
N VAL A 64 -5.00 -17.88 -11.39
CA VAL A 64 -5.86 -16.82 -10.83
C VAL A 64 -5.61 -15.49 -11.54
N GLN A 65 -4.35 -15.08 -11.74
CA GLN A 65 -4.01 -13.84 -12.43
C GLN A 65 -4.52 -13.84 -13.89
N ASN A 66 -4.37 -14.95 -14.61
CA ASN A 66 -4.88 -15.09 -15.97
C ASN A 66 -6.41 -14.92 -16.02
N ARG A 67 -7.14 -15.49 -15.06
CA ARG A 67 -8.59 -15.34 -14.97
C ARG A 67 -9.01 -13.90 -14.64
N ILE A 68 -8.31 -13.23 -13.74
CA ILE A 68 -8.56 -11.83 -13.41
C ILE A 68 -8.33 -10.93 -14.64
N ALA A 69 -7.30 -11.21 -15.43
CA ALA A 69 -7.02 -10.44 -16.65
C ALA A 69 -8.21 -10.46 -17.63
N THR A 70 -8.94 -11.56 -17.71
CA THR A 70 -10.15 -11.64 -18.57
C THR A 70 -11.31 -10.80 -18.06
N ALA A 71 -11.36 -10.54 -16.75
CA ALA A 71 -12.42 -9.74 -16.12
C ALA A 71 -12.13 -8.23 -16.09
N GLN A 72 -10.91 -7.80 -16.41
CA GLN A 72 -10.52 -6.38 -16.28
C GLN A 72 -11.42 -5.40 -17.04
N GLY A 73 -11.91 -5.81 -18.20
CA GLY A 73 -12.82 -4.99 -19.01
C GLY A 73 -14.24 -4.83 -18.42
N LEU A 74 -14.60 -5.63 -17.42
CA LEU A 74 -15.90 -5.58 -16.74
C LEU A 74 -15.85 -4.76 -15.46
N LEU A 75 -14.66 -4.37 -15.01
CA LEU A 75 -14.44 -3.67 -13.75
C LEU A 75 -14.46 -2.15 -13.94
N PRO A 76 -14.85 -1.37 -12.91
CA PRO A 76 -14.74 0.08 -12.93
C PRO A 76 -13.30 0.54 -13.20
N ALA A 77 -13.16 1.66 -13.94
CA ALA A 77 -11.85 2.21 -14.31
C ALA A 77 -10.96 2.55 -13.09
N GLU A 78 -11.59 2.99 -11.99
CA GLU A 78 -10.90 3.29 -10.73
C GLU A 78 -10.25 2.04 -10.11
N VAL A 79 -10.91 0.90 -10.19
CA VAL A 79 -10.42 -0.38 -9.68
C VAL A 79 -9.25 -0.89 -10.53
N THR A 80 -9.39 -0.81 -11.85
CA THR A 80 -8.33 -1.21 -12.80
C THR A 80 -7.10 -0.32 -12.67
N ARG A 81 -7.28 0.98 -12.46
CA ARG A 81 -6.18 1.94 -12.24
C ARG A 81 -5.47 1.70 -10.91
N SER A 82 -6.21 1.40 -9.85
CA SER A 82 -5.64 1.06 -8.53
C SER A 82 -4.92 -0.28 -8.53
N GLY A 83 -5.29 -1.15 -9.46
CA GLY A 83 -4.74 -2.49 -9.61
C GLY A 83 -5.42 -3.53 -8.71
N ILE A 84 -5.34 -4.78 -9.17
CA ILE A 84 -5.83 -5.94 -8.43
C ILE A 84 -4.61 -6.75 -7.99
N THR A 85 -4.50 -6.98 -6.70
CA THR A 85 -3.37 -7.70 -6.12
C THR A 85 -3.75 -9.15 -5.88
N VAL A 86 -2.93 -10.08 -6.38
CA VAL A 86 -3.03 -11.51 -6.09
C VAL A 86 -1.85 -11.91 -5.23
N ARG A 87 -2.12 -12.48 -4.07
CA ARG A 87 -1.10 -12.96 -3.13
C ARG A 87 -1.39 -14.38 -2.70
N LYS A 88 -0.34 -15.17 -2.58
CA LYS A 88 -0.39 -16.43 -1.85
C LYS A 88 -0.68 -16.09 -0.39
N ARG A 89 -1.57 -16.83 0.25
CA ARG A 89 -1.82 -16.68 1.67
C ARG A 89 -1.43 -17.97 2.38
N GLN A 90 -0.48 -17.85 3.26
CA GLN A 90 -0.15 -18.90 4.19
C GLN A 90 -1.08 -18.78 5.40
N THR A 91 -1.75 -19.85 5.76
CA THR A 91 -2.68 -19.88 6.90
C THR A 91 -2.03 -20.39 8.18
N SER A 92 -0.82 -20.91 8.09
CA SER A 92 -0.10 -21.49 9.22
C SER A 92 0.76 -20.45 9.94
N ASN A 93 0.11 -19.61 10.74
CA ASN A 93 0.82 -18.69 11.63
C ASN A 93 1.49 -19.48 12.75
N ILE A 94 2.79 -19.29 12.93
CA ILE A 94 3.60 -20.01 13.92
C ILE A 94 4.03 -19.13 15.10
N LYS A 95 4.13 -17.82 14.87
CA LYS A 95 4.54 -16.87 15.92
C LYS A 95 3.95 -15.49 15.67
N ALA A 96 3.61 -14.82 16.77
CA ALA A 96 3.29 -13.40 16.80
C ALA A 96 4.39 -12.68 17.57
N LEU A 97 4.83 -11.53 17.09
CA LEU A 97 5.74 -10.63 17.78
C LEU A 97 5.05 -9.30 17.99
N ALA A 98 5.31 -8.69 19.13
CA ALA A 98 4.83 -7.36 19.46
C ALA A 98 6.02 -6.47 19.85
N LEU A 99 6.10 -5.32 19.23
CA LEU A 99 7.05 -4.26 19.56
C LEU A 99 6.27 -3.12 20.21
N TYR A 100 6.67 -2.66 21.39
CA TYR A 100 5.98 -1.60 22.11
C TYR A 100 6.97 -0.68 22.83
N SER A 101 6.53 0.52 23.19
CA SER A 101 7.32 1.52 23.92
C SER A 101 6.81 1.62 25.37
N PRO A 102 7.50 1.03 26.36
CA PRO A 102 7.05 1.04 27.76
C PRO A 102 6.95 2.42 28.37
N ASP A 103 7.75 3.36 27.90
CA ASP A 103 7.84 4.74 28.34
C ASP A 103 7.05 5.74 27.48
N ASN A 104 6.33 5.22 26.47
CA ASN A 104 5.58 6.00 25.48
C ASN A 104 6.43 7.04 24.72
N THR A 105 7.74 6.83 24.62
CA THR A 105 8.64 7.72 23.85
C THR A 105 8.38 7.63 22.36
N PHE A 106 8.00 6.45 21.87
CA PHE A 106 7.71 6.21 20.45
C PHE A 106 6.22 5.94 20.25
N ASP A 107 5.65 6.55 19.22
CA ASP A 107 4.27 6.31 18.81
C ASP A 107 4.12 5.02 17.99
N GLU A 108 2.88 4.59 17.79
CA GLU A 108 2.55 3.40 17.02
C GLU A 108 3.10 3.44 15.59
N SER A 109 3.01 4.59 14.92
CA SER A 109 3.47 4.75 13.54
C SER A 109 4.98 4.57 13.42
N PHE A 110 5.74 5.08 14.39
CA PHE A 110 7.18 4.87 14.45
C PHE A 110 7.51 3.40 14.65
N LEU A 111 6.85 2.74 15.63
CA LEU A 111 7.09 1.33 15.94
C LEU A 111 6.73 0.42 14.75
N ASN A 112 5.62 0.73 14.05
CA ASN A 112 5.24 0.01 12.85
C ASN A 112 6.28 0.14 11.73
N ASN A 113 6.73 1.37 11.47
CA ASN A 113 7.75 1.64 10.47
C ASN A 113 9.10 0.98 10.83
N TYR A 114 9.50 1.05 12.11
CA TYR A 114 10.71 0.39 12.59
C TYR A 114 10.65 -1.13 12.39
N LEU A 115 9.52 -1.75 12.75
CA LEU A 115 9.29 -3.18 12.59
C LEU A 115 9.36 -3.58 11.11
N LYS A 116 8.77 -2.77 10.23
CA LYS A 116 8.71 -3.03 8.79
C LYS A 116 10.05 -2.86 8.08
N ILE A 117 10.86 -1.86 8.48
CA ILE A 117 12.13 -1.57 7.83
C ILE A 117 13.27 -2.43 8.39
N ASN A 118 13.30 -2.63 9.71
CA ASN A 118 14.43 -3.26 10.38
C ASN A 118 14.22 -4.72 10.73
N ILE A 119 13.02 -5.12 11.12
CA ILE A 119 12.74 -6.46 11.66
C ILE A 119 12.16 -7.39 10.59
N GLU A 120 11.13 -6.96 9.88
CA GLU A 120 10.47 -7.77 8.83
C GLU A 120 11.45 -8.34 7.79
N PRO A 121 12.41 -7.57 7.22
CA PRO A 121 13.34 -8.11 6.24
C PRO A 121 14.29 -9.16 6.82
N ARG A 122 14.62 -9.06 8.10
CA ARG A 122 15.48 -10.04 8.79
C ARG A 122 14.71 -11.34 9.04
N LEU A 123 13.47 -11.24 9.48
CA LEU A 123 12.57 -12.38 9.69
C LEU A 123 12.23 -13.11 8.39
N SER A 124 11.97 -12.36 7.32
CA SER A 124 11.62 -12.92 6.01
C SER A 124 12.76 -13.70 5.35
N ARG A 125 14.01 -13.50 5.78
CA ARG A 125 15.18 -14.26 5.29
C ARG A 125 15.39 -15.59 6.01
N ILE A 126 14.68 -15.86 7.08
CA ILE A 126 14.79 -17.11 7.82
C ILE A 126 14.21 -18.23 6.95
N ALA A 127 14.98 -19.30 6.75
CA ALA A 127 14.55 -20.46 5.98
C ALA A 127 13.27 -21.06 6.57
N GLY A 128 12.25 -21.26 5.76
CA GLY A 128 10.95 -21.79 6.19
C GLY A 128 9.92 -20.74 6.60
N VAL A 129 10.30 -19.46 6.74
CA VAL A 129 9.33 -18.36 6.86
C VAL A 129 8.71 -18.10 5.49
N GLY A 130 7.39 -18.14 5.43
CA GLY A 130 6.62 -17.92 4.19
C GLY A 130 6.09 -16.49 4.06
N GLU A 131 5.65 -15.91 5.17
CA GLU A 131 5.09 -14.56 5.21
C GLU A 131 5.33 -13.92 6.58
N VAL A 132 5.71 -12.66 6.58
CA VAL A 132 5.72 -11.80 7.77
C VAL A 132 4.72 -10.68 7.50
N ASN A 133 3.62 -10.65 8.25
CA ASN A 133 2.56 -9.67 8.09
C ASN A 133 2.61 -8.68 9.26
N VAL A 134 3.09 -7.47 9.00
CA VAL A 134 3.14 -6.38 9.96
C VAL A 134 1.77 -5.69 9.98
N MET A 135 1.18 -5.57 11.18
CA MET A 135 -0.12 -4.96 11.40
C MET A 135 0.07 -3.54 11.91
N GLY A 136 -0.46 -2.58 11.17
CA GLY A 136 -0.39 -1.16 11.51
C GLY A 136 -0.49 -0.28 10.27
N ALA A 137 -0.49 1.01 10.47
CA ALA A 137 -0.53 1.99 9.39
C ALA A 137 0.87 2.51 9.07
N ASP A 138 1.23 2.48 7.80
CA ASP A 138 2.48 3.07 7.32
C ASP A 138 2.45 4.60 7.49
N TYR A 139 3.62 5.21 7.52
CA TYR A 139 3.70 6.66 7.38
C TYR A 139 3.18 7.11 6.03
N SER A 140 2.45 8.20 6.05
CA SER A 140 1.94 8.87 4.86
C SER A 140 1.97 10.37 5.06
N LEU A 141 2.21 11.10 3.98
CA LEU A 141 2.02 12.53 4.00
C LEU A 141 0.52 12.83 3.92
N ARG A 142 0.01 13.54 4.91
CA ARG A 142 -1.38 13.95 5.05
C ARG A 142 -1.56 15.39 4.60
N ILE A 143 -2.51 15.60 3.69
CA ILE A 143 -2.88 16.93 3.20
C ILE A 143 -4.31 17.19 3.65
N TRP A 144 -4.47 18.02 4.67
CA TRP A 144 -5.76 18.41 5.22
C TRP A 144 -6.24 19.68 4.53
N LEU A 145 -7.16 19.53 3.60
CA LEU A 145 -7.74 20.64 2.84
C LEU A 145 -8.66 21.47 3.74
N ASP A 146 -8.55 22.80 3.65
CA ASP A 146 -9.43 23.76 4.33
C ASP A 146 -10.56 24.18 3.37
N PRO A 147 -11.81 23.73 3.59
CA PRO A 147 -12.91 24.00 2.66
C PRO A 147 -13.21 25.49 2.53
N ALA A 148 -13.06 26.28 3.62
CA ALA A 148 -13.33 27.70 3.59
C ALA A 148 -12.32 28.47 2.74
N LYS A 149 -11.03 28.11 2.88
CA LYS A 149 -9.97 28.68 2.04
C LYS A 149 -10.10 28.25 0.59
N MET A 150 -10.41 26.98 0.35
CA MET A 150 -10.64 26.48 -1.03
C MET A 150 -11.78 27.22 -1.70
N ALA A 151 -12.92 27.39 -1.02
CA ALA A 151 -14.06 28.15 -1.53
C ALA A 151 -13.69 29.60 -1.87
N LYS A 152 -12.88 30.27 -1.02
CA LYS A 152 -12.39 31.63 -1.28
C LYS A 152 -11.64 31.77 -2.59
N TYR A 153 -10.89 30.74 -2.97
CA TYR A 153 -10.10 30.70 -4.21
C TYR A 153 -10.79 29.97 -5.37
N GLY A 154 -12.05 29.51 -5.18
CA GLY A 154 -12.81 28.78 -6.18
C GLY A 154 -12.16 27.45 -6.58
N LEU A 155 -11.57 26.75 -5.61
CA LEU A 155 -10.91 25.46 -5.78
C LEU A 155 -11.82 24.32 -5.38
N VAL A 156 -11.68 23.19 -6.06
CA VAL A 156 -12.28 21.89 -5.70
C VAL A 156 -11.17 20.89 -5.40
N PRO A 157 -11.44 19.83 -4.63
CA PRO A 157 -10.42 18.83 -4.26
C PRO A 157 -9.70 18.20 -5.46
N SER A 158 -10.39 18.05 -6.59
CA SER A 158 -9.81 17.54 -7.84
C SER A 158 -8.70 18.42 -8.40
N ASP A 159 -8.75 19.75 -8.19
CA ASP A 159 -7.67 20.65 -8.62
C ASP A 159 -6.37 20.32 -7.89
N ILE A 160 -6.48 20.00 -6.58
CA ILE A 160 -5.33 19.63 -5.76
C ILE A 160 -4.75 18.27 -6.19
N THR A 161 -5.62 17.28 -6.44
CA THR A 161 -5.14 15.97 -6.92
C THR A 161 -4.46 16.08 -8.28
N THR A 162 -4.98 16.89 -9.20
CA THR A 162 -4.36 17.14 -10.50
C THR A 162 -2.96 17.76 -10.35
N VAL A 163 -2.83 18.77 -9.49
CA VAL A 163 -1.54 19.41 -9.22
C VAL A 163 -0.53 18.44 -8.61
N LEU A 164 -0.98 17.57 -7.69
CA LEU A 164 -0.12 16.54 -7.11
C LEU A 164 0.32 15.53 -8.16
N ASP A 165 -0.58 15.08 -9.00
CA ASP A 165 -0.30 14.13 -10.08
C ASP A 165 0.68 14.71 -11.11
N GLU A 166 0.57 16.00 -11.43
CA GLU A 166 1.44 16.67 -12.40
C GLU A 166 2.82 17.04 -11.86
N GLN A 167 2.90 17.45 -10.58
CA GLN A 167 4.14 18.01 -10.01
C GLN A 167 4.92 17.03 -9.12
N ASN A 168 4.32 15.91 -8.72
CA ASN A 168 4.96 14.88 -7.89
C ASN A 168 5.31 13.63 -8.72
N LEU A 169 5.84 13.84 -9.93
CA LEU A 169 6.23 12.77 -10.84
C LEU A 169 7.75 12.61 -10.86
N GLU A 170 8.19 11.37 -10.89
CA GLU A 170 9.56 11.01 -11.21
C GLU A 170 9.66 10.81 -12.74
N ALA A 171 10.11 11.84 -13.46
CA ALA A 171 10.24 11.78 -14.92
C ALA A 171 11.73 11.67 -15.31
N PRO A 172 12.10 10.76 -16.22
CA PRO A 172 13.44 10.76 -16.80
C PRO A 172 13.62 12.02 -17.66
N THR A 173 14.54 12.89 -17.29
CA THR A 173 14.76 14.19 -17.94
C THR A 173 15.69 14.13 -19.14
N GLY A 174 16.25 12.94 -19.43
CA GLY A 174 17.18 12.76 -20.54
C GLY A 174 18.58 13.38 -20.29
N THR A 175 19.35 13.44 -21.35
CA THR A 175 20.72 13.97 -21.35
C THR A 175 20.83 15.07 -22.39
N LEU A 176 21.45 16.20 -22.01
CA LEU A 176 21.84 17.25 -22.94
C LEU A 176 23.23 16.96 -23.52
N GLY A 177 23.38 17.08 -24.84
CA GLY A 177 24.67 16.92 -25.52
C GLY A 177 24.97 15.53 -26.06
N ALA A 178 24.01 14.59 -26.06
CA ALA A 178 24.20 13.24 -26.60
C ALA A 178 24.52 13.23 -28.11
N GLU A 179 24.07 14.22 -28.87
CA GLU A 179 24.31 14.36 -30.31
C GLU A 179 25.29 15.50 -30.66
N SER A 180 25.87 16.18 -29.68
CA SER A 180 26.83 17.25 -29.90
C SER A 180 28.23 16.69 -30.11
N LYS A 181 29.04 17.35 -30.96
CA LYS A 181 30.46 17.05 -31.15
C LYS A 181 31.31 17.41 -29.93
N ASN A 182 30.71 17.86 -28.84
CA ASN A 182 31.38 18.23 -27.59
C ASN A 182 31.55 17.00 -26.69
N THR A 183 32.68 16.95 -26.02
CA THR A 183 33.14 15.84 -25.18
C THR A 183 32.34 15.68 -23.87
N PHE A 184 31.40 16.59 -23.55
CA PHE A 184 30.65 16.60 -22.28
C PHE A 184 29.18 16.36 -22.51
N GLN A 185 28.65 15.36 -21.80
CA GLN A 185 27.25 15.03 -21.69
C GLN A 185 26.76 15.44 -20.30
N TYR A 186 25.71 16.25 -20.24
CA TYR A 186 25.09 16.66 -19.00
C TYR A 186 23.82 15.85 -18.77
N VAL A 187 23.77 15.11 -17.66
CA VAL A 187 22.55 14.47 -17.20
C VAL A 187 21.71 15.53 -16.49
N LEU A 188 20.54 15.81 -17.04
CA LEU A 188 19.58 16.67 -16.36
C LEU A 188 19.00 15.89 -15.18
N LYS A 189 19.20 16.39 -13.95
CA LYS A 189 18.50 15.85 -12.77
C LYS A 189 17.27 16.69 -12.51
N TYR A 190 16.10 16.10 -12.69
CA TYR A 190 14.85 16.67 -12.19
C TYR A 190 14.77 16.34 -10.68
N ARG A 191 14.37 17.31 -9.86
CA ARG A 191 14.06 17.07 -8.46
C ARG A 191 12.68 16.39 -8.46
N GLY A 192 12.69 15.07 -8.50
CA GLY A 192 11.52 14.23 -8.67
C GLY A 192 10.54 14.31 -7.50
N ARG A 193 10.21 13.18 -6.93
CA ARG A 193 9.25 13.05 -5.84
C ARG A 193 9.66 13.88 -4.63
N TYR A 194 8.74 14.65 -4.11
CA TYR A 194 8.96 15.44 -2.88
C TYR A 194 8.98 14.52 -1.66
N GLU A 195 9.86 14.82 -0.70
CA GLU A 195 10.06 13.99 0.50
C GLU A 195 9.67 14.76 1.76
N GLU A 196 9.78 16.09 1.77
CA GLU A 196 9.53 16.94 2.92
C GLU A 196 8.18 17.66 2.85
N GLU A 197 7.53 17.86 4.00
CA GLU A 197 6.28 18.62 4.14
C GLU A 197 6.35 20.01 3.50
N LYS A 198 7.52 20.68 3.63
CA LYS A 198 7.78 22.01 3.07
C LYS A 198 7.74 22.02 1.55
N ASP A 199 8.25 20.98 0.91
CA ASP A 199 8.27 20.86 -0.54
C ASP A 199 6.84 20.75 -1.08
N TYR A 200 6.02 19.89 -0.46
CA TYR A 200 4.59 19.79 -0.79
C TYR A 200 3.84 21.10 -0.52
N GLY A 201 4.15 21.79 0.60
CA GLY A 201 3.54 23.08 0.92
C GLY A 201 3.82 24.16 -0.13
N ASN A 202 4.94 24.08 -0.81
CA ASN A 202 5.35 25.04 -1.83
C ASN A 202 4.84 24.71 -3.25
N LEU A 203 4.13 23.58 -3.45
CA LEU A 203 3.49 23.25 -4.72
C LEU A 203 2.57 24.39 -5.17
N VAL A 204 2.71 24.78 -6.43
CA VAL A 204 1.93 25.86 -7.04
C VAL A 204 0.61 25.29 -7.55
N ILE A 205 -0.50 25.74 -6.96
CA ILE A 205 -1.85 25.36 -7.40
C ILE A 205 -2.28 26.24 -8.59
N ARG A 206 -2.08 27.55 -8.45
CA ARG A 206 -2.52 28.52 -9.46
C ARG A 206 -1.63 29.77 -9.44
N SER A 207 -1.31 30.30 -10.59
CA SER A 207 -0.71 31.62 -10.75
C SER A 207 -1.80 32.61 -11.16
N GLN A 208 -1.87 33.75 -10.48
CA GLN A 208 -2.84 34.81 -10.79
C GLN A 208 -2.23 35.88 -11.69
N ALA A 209 -3.08 36.60 -12.43
CA ALA A 209 -2.66 37.61 -13.39
C ALA A 209 -1.86 38.79 -12.78
N GLY A 210 -1.89 38.95 -11.46
CA GLY A 210 -1.11 39.95 -10.70
C GLY A 210 0.27 39.48 -10.22
N GLY A 211 0.69 38.25 -10.59
CA GLY A 211 1.96 37.69 -10.13
C GLY A 211 1.89 36.98 -8.76
N GLU A 212 0.73 37.00 -8.12
CA GLU A 212 0.51 36.20 -6.89
C GLU A 212 0.42 34.71 -7.22
N VAL A 213 1.13 33.90 -6.46
CA VAL A 213 1.18 32.46 -6.60
C VAL A 213 0.47 31.81 -5.43
N LEU A 214 -0.64 31.12 -5.71
CA LEU A 214 -1.35 30.33 -4.71
C LEU A 214 -0.65 28.96 -4.55
N ARG A 215 -0.26 28.67 -3.32
CA ARG A 215 0.46 27.44 -2.97
C ARG A 215 -0.41 26.49 -2.14
N LEU A 216 -0.04 25.22 -2.11
CA LEU A 216 -0.79 24.21 -1.36
C LEU A 216 -0.91 24.56 0.15
N LYS A 217 0.14 25.09 0.75
CA LYS A 217 0.13 25.56 2.17
C LYS A 217 -0.90 26.66 2.47
N ASP A 218 -1.34 27.39 1.45
CA ASP A 218 -2.30 28.49 1.64
C ASP A 218 -3.73 27.96 1.82
N VAL A 219 -4.01 26.75 1.34
CA VAL A 219 -5.33 26.11 1.36
C VAL A 219 -5.35 24.76 2.09
N ALA A 220 -4.20 24.27 2.55
CA ALA A 220 -4.08 23.00 3.24
C ALA A 220 -3.05 23.04 4.38
N ARG A 221 -3.23 22.15 5.35
CA ARG A 221 -2.22 21.77 6.35
C ARG A 221 -1.61 20.45 5.90
N ILE A 222 -0.30 20.39 5.94
CA ILE A 222 0.46 19.22 5.50
C ILE A 222 1.23 18.69 6.70
N GLU A 223 1.15 17.40 6.95
CA GLU A 223 1.83 16.76 8.06
C GLU A 223 2.18 15.30 7.73
N LEU A 224 3.26 14.80 8.30
CA LEU A 224 3.58 13.39 8.28
C LEU A 224 2.74 12.68 9.37
N GLY A 225 2.00 11.66 8.99
CA GLY A 225 1.14 10.92 9.91
C GLY A 225 0.88 9.50 9.43
N ALA A 226 -0.03 8.79 10.12
CA ALA A 226 -0.42 7.44 9.70
C ALA A 226 -1.23 7.46 8.40
N SER A 227 -1.02 6.48 7.54
CA SER A 227 -1.79 6.31 6.30
C SER A 227 -3.27 6.00 6.56
N SER A 228 -3.59 5.45 7.73
CA SER A 228 -4.94 5.16 8.20
C SER A 228 -5.01 5.29 9.73
N TYR A 229 -6.13 5.78 10.24
CA TYR A 229 -6.43 5.85 11.67
C TYR A 229 -7.52 4.83 12.07
N THR A 230 -7.79 3.84 11.25
CA THR A 230 -8.80 2.80 11.51
C THR A 230 -8.26 1.66 12.37
N TYR A 231 -6.96 1.58 12.55
CA TYR A 231 -6.27 0.60 13.36
C TYR A 231 -5.44 1.31 14.42
N ILE A 232 -5.53 0.84 15.65
CA ILE A 232 -4.73 1.29 16.79
C ILE A 232 -4.10 0.06 17.42
N GLY A 233 -2.77 0.05 17.50
CA GLY A 233 -1.99 -1.03 18.10
C GLY A 233 -1.56 -0.65 19.51
N GLU A 234 -1.97 -1.45 20.49
CA GLU A 234 -1.52 -1.32 21.87
C GLU A 234 -1.04 -2.66 22.42
N VAL A 235 -0.02 -2.60 23.25
CA VAL A 235 0.50 -3.75 23.99
C VAL A 235 0.62 -3.34 25.47
N ASN A 236 -0.12 -4.01 26.34
CA ASN A 236 -0.17 -3.69 27.78
C ASN A 236 -0.52 -2.22 28.09
N GLY A 237 -1.35 -1.58 27.25
CA GLY A 237 -1.73 -0.17 27.40
C GLY A 237 -0.69 0.84 26.94
N HIS A 238 0.34 0.39 26.21
CA HIS A 238 1.36 1.23 25.60
C HIS A 238 1.28 1.17 24.07
N PRO A 239 1.69 2.22 23.35
CA PRO A 239 1.75 2.20 21.89
C PRO A 239 2.58 1.02 21.41
N GLY A 240 2.07 0.28 20.43
CA GLY A 240 2.74 -0.91 19.93
C GLY A 240 2.34 -1.28 18.51
N SER A 241 3.18 -2.08 17.87
CA SER A 241 2.93 -2.69 16.57
C SER A 241 3.15 -4.19 16.66
N ASN A 242 2.38 -4.93 15.90
CA ASN A 242 2.40 -6.40 15.92
C ASN A 242 2.75 -6.94 14.53
N CYS A 243 3.44 -8.07 14.49
CA CYS A 243 3.55 -8.86 13.28
C CYS A 243 3.21 -10.32 13.50
N MET A 244 2.61 -10.93 12.48
CA MET A 244 2.29 -12.35 12.42
C MET A 244 3.23 -13.03 11.44
N ILE A 245 3.85 -14.13 11.86
CA ILE A 245 4.80 -14.88 11.06
C ILE A 245 4.16 -16.22 10.69
N ALA A 246 4.07 -16.49 9.39
CA ALA A 246 3.57 -17.73 8.85
C ALA A 246 4.72 -18.55 8.24
N GLN A 247 4.64 -19.87 8.38
CA GLN A 247 5.61 -20.78 7.78
C GLN A 247 5.25 -21.15 6.35
N THR A 248 6.24 -21.56 5.55
CA THR A 248 6.01 -22.24 4.28
C THR A 248 5.46 -23.65 4.51
N SER A 249 4.65 -24.14 3.59
CA SER A 249 4.11 -25.49 3.66
C SER A 249 5.24 -26.53 3.70
N GLY A 250 5.16 -27.48 4.65
CA GLY A 250 6.14 -28.56 4.80
C GLY A 250 7.40 -28.19 5.60
N SER A 251 7.54 -26.95 6.07
CA SER A 251 8.66 -26.55 6.94
C SER A 251 8.45 -26.94 8.42
N ASN A 252 9.55 -26.96 9.18
CA ASN A 252 9.53 -27.31 10.60
C ASN A 252 9.33 -26.06 11.48
N ALA A 253 8.13 -25.87 12.01
CA ALA A 253 7.77 -24.72 12.84
C ALA A 253 8.72 -24.51 14.04
N ASN A 254 9.14 -25.58 14.71
CA ASN A 254 9.98 -25.47 15.90
C ASN A 254 11.39 -24.96 15.57
N GLU A 255 11.95 -25.32 14.45
CA GLU A 255 13.25 -24.80 13.98
C GLU A 255 13.15 -23.34 13.62
N ILE A 256 12.08 -22.96 12.89
CA ILE A 256 11.83 -21.58 12.50
C ILE A 256 11.65 -20.70 13.73
N ILE A 257 10.87 -21.13 14.73
CA ILE A 257 10.66 -20.38 15.98
C ILE A 257 11.98 -20.13 16.71
N LYS A 258 12.87 -21.12 16.79
CA LYS A 258 14.19 -20.96 17.40
C LYS A 258 15.06 -19.94 16.67
N GLU A 259 15.03 -19.92 15.33
CA GLU A 259 15.77 -18.92 14.56
C GLU A 259 15.15 -17.53 14.70
N ILE A 260 13.81 -17.41 14.75
CA ILE A 260 13.13 -16.15 15.06
C ILE A 260 13.58 -15.62 16.42
N ASP A 261 13.64 -16.49 17.46
CA ASP A 261 14.05 -16.11 18.81
C ASP A 261 15.49 -15.57 18.85
N LYS A 262 16.40 -16.15 18.08
CA LYS A 262 17.77 -15.64 17.95
C LYS A 262 17.80 -14.25 17.33
N VAL A 263 17.10 -14.06 16.20
CA VAL A 263 17.07 -12.77 15.49
C VAL A 263 16.43 -11.67 16.32
N THR A 264 15.48 -12.01 17.19
CA THR A 264 14.80 -11.03 18.05
C THR A 264 15.53 -10.76 19.37
N ALA A 265 16.51 -11.59 19.75
CA ALA A 265 17.37 -11.40 20.94
C ALA A 265 18.60 -10.53 20.64
N GLU A 266 18.95 -10.30 19.38
CA GLU A 266 20.02 -9.39 18.90
C GLU A 266 19.56 -7.93 18.86
#